data_62f771b0e5a9be00b4c8b8e6956610a3
#
_entry.id   62f771b0e5a9be00b4c8b8e6956610a3
#
_cell.length_a   1.000
_cell.length_b   1.000
_cell.length_c   1.000
_cell.angle_alpha   90.00
_cell.angle_beta   90.00
_cell.angle_gamma   90.00
#
_symmetry.space_group_name_H-M   'P 1'
#
loop_
_entity.id
_entity.type
_entity.pdbx_description
1 polymer ?
#
loop_
_entity_poly.entity_id
_entity_poly.type
_entity_poly.pdbx_seq_one_letter_code
_entity_poly.pdbx_strand_id
1 'polypeptide(L)'
;SVVVVAKWNKRIVGHAILKPDGQISECTQVWKNKNYIHYCYVDPKYRGRNIYPYMLVYLAQRVFKDQAKQQVYISADYKNYSSIRGIHKAGFYHWANLTEFGWGRIVLFYKVKIVQYKK
;
A
#
# COMPACT_ATOMS: atom_id res chain seq x y z
N SER A 1 -11.21 7.71 5.98
CA SER A 1 -10.54 6.90 4.96
C SER A 1 -10.65 7.57 3.59
N VAL A 2 -9.64 7.38 2.77
CA VAL A 2 -9.62 7.86 1.39
C VAL A 2 -9.61 6.65 0.47
N VAL A 3 -10.54 6.61 -0.47
CA VAL A 3 -10.61 5.55 -1.47
C VAL A 3 -10.20 6.11 -2.81
N VAL A 4 -9.23 5.45 -3.46
CA VAL A 4 -8.90 5.75 -4.85
C VAL A 4 -9.44 4.64 -5.73
N VAL A 5 -10.00 5.01 -6.86
CA VAL A 5 -10.43 4.06 -7.88
C VAL A 5 -9.70 4.34 -9.18
N ALA A 6 -9.32 3.28 -9.87
CA ALA A 6 -8.74 3.38 -11.20
C ALA A 6 -9.82 3.07 -12.24
N LYS A 7 -9.96 3.92 -13.23
CA LYS A 7 -10.92 3.75 -14.31
C LYS A 7 -10.19 3.56 -15.65
N TRP A 8 -10.71 2.68 -16.45
CA TRP A 8 -10.27 2.45 -17.83
C TRP A 8 -11.52 2.47 -18.72
N ASN A 9 -11.59 3.47 -19.61
CA ASN A 9 -12.77 3.67 -20.47
C ASN A 9 -14.07 3.65 -19.67
N LYS A 10 -14.15 4.46 -18.61
CA LYS A 10 -15.32 4.60 -17.73
C LYS A 10 -15.64 3.39 -16.86
N ARG A 11 -14.86 2.32 -16.95
CA ARG A 11 -15.01 1.13 -16.12
C ARG A 11 -14.05 1.17 -14.95
N ILE A 12 -14.52 0.86 -13.75
CA ILE A 12 -13.65 0.75 -12.58
C ILE A 12 -12.88 -0.58 -12.69
N VAL A 13 -11.55 -0.48 -12.71
CA VAL A 13 -10.66 -1.65 -12.88
C VAL A 13 -9.77 -1.88 -11.67
N GLY A 14 -9.79 -0.99 -10.69
CA GLY A 14 -9.01 -1.17 -9.48
C GLY A 14 -9.42 -0.20 -8.39
N HIS A 15 -9.02 -0.52 -7.17
CA HIS A 15 -9.22 0.36 -6.01
C HIS A 15 -8.16 0.12 -4.96
N ALA A 16 -7.98 1.11 -4.10
CA ALA A 16 -7.14 1.03 -2.91
C ALA A 16 -7.70 1.99 -1.87
N ILE A 17 -7.51 1.67 -0.61
CA ILE A 17 -8.02 2.47 0.49
C ILE A 17 -6.88 2.92 1.37
N LEU A 18 -6.80 4.21 1.65
CA LEU A 18 -5.91 4.78 2.65
C LEU A 18 -6.70 5.02 3.93
N LYS A 19 -6.23 4.43 5.01
CA LYS A 19 -6.77 4.64 6.35
C LYS A 19 -5.78 5.49 7.13
N PRO A 20 -6.04 6.78 7.34
CA PRO A 20 -5.15 7.62 8.14
C PRO A 20 -5.25 7.22 9.61
N ASP A 21 -4.14 7.26 10.30
CA ASP A 21 -4.06 6.91 11.73
C ASP A 21 -4.68 5.55 12.08
N GLY A 22 -4.68 4.64 11.10
CA GLY A 22 -5.24 3.32 11.28
C GLY A 22 -4.29 2.36 11.98
N GLN A 23 -4.82 1.19 12.35
CA GLN A 23 -4.02 0.07 12.81
C GLN A 23 -3.54 -0.72 11.59
N ILE A 24 -2.24 -0.98 11.52
CA ILE A 24 -1.66 -1.78 10.43
C ILE A 24 -2.08 -3.23 10.55
N SER A 25 -2.26 -3.71 11.77
CA SER A 25 -2.60 -5.11 12.01
C SER A 25 -3.36 -5.22 13.31
N GLU A 26 -4.16 -6.28 13.42
CA GLU A 26 -4.86 -6.60 14.65
C GLU A 26 -3.90 -6.99 15.79
N CYS A 27 -2.63 -7.17 15.48
CA CYS A 27 -1.72 -7.88 16.35
C CYS A 27 -1.20 -7.06 17.51
N THR A 28 -1.03 -5.73 17.38
CA THR A 28 -0.38 -5.00 18.48
C THR A 28 -0.70 -3.51 18.44
N GLN A 29 -0.66 -2.92 19.64
CA GLN A 29 -0.76 -1.47 19.79
C GLN A 29 0.43 -0.71 19.18
N VAL A 30 1.54 -1.39 18.95
CA VAL A 30 2.76 -0.81 18.38
C VAL A 30 2.53 -0.24 16.98
N TRP A 31 1.55 -0.78 16.27
CA TRP A 31 1.27 -0.45 14.88
C TRP A 31 0.13 0.56 14.74
N LYS A 32 -0.29 1.19 15.83
CA LYS A 32 -1.32 2.23 15.81
C LYS A 32 -0.82 3.52 15.24
N ASN A 33 -1.75 4.38 14.83
CA ASN A 33 -1.49 5.75 14.37
C ASN A 33 -0.60 5.79 13.14
N LYS A 34 -0.84 4.88 12.19
CA LYS A 34 -0.12 4.81 10.92
C LYS A 34 -1.07 5.10 9.76
N ASN A 35 -0.58 5.84 8.78
CA ASN A 35 -1.28 5.96 7.50
C ASN A 35 -1.07 4.66 6.74
N TYR A 36 -2.12 3.89 6.58
CA TYR A 36 -2.01 2.52 6.08
C TYR A 36 -2.88 2.31 4.85
N ILE A 37 -2.29 1.80 3.79
CA ILE A 37 -3.00 1.43 2.56
C ILE A 37 -3.40 -0.04 2.65
N HIS A 38 -4.68 -0.30 2.39
CA HIS A 38 -5.20 -1.66 2.44
C HIS A 38 -6.33 -1.86 1.42
N TYR A 39 -6.81 -3.10 1.31
CA TYR A 39 -7.88 -3.48 0.37
C TYR A 39 -7.59 -3.03 -1.06
N CYS A 40 -6.36 -3.31 -1.51
CA CYS A 40 -5.95 -3.01 -2.87
C CYS A 40 -6.38 -4.13 -3.82
N TYR A 41 -6.92 -3.72 -4.96
CA TYR A 41 -7.34 -4.68 -5.97
C TYR A 41 -7.19 -4.08 -7.35
N VAL A 42 -6.75 -4.89 -8.29
CA VAL A 42 -6.75 -4.56 -9.73
C VAL A 42 -7.34 -5.75 -10.46
N ASP A 43 -8.31 -5.48 -11.35
CA ASP A 43 -8.91 -6.50 -12.20
C ASP A 43 -7.78 -7.26 -12.93
N PRO A 44 -7.78 -8.61 -12.88
CA PRO A 44 -6.72 -9.40 -13.51
C PRO A 44 -6.47 -9.06 -14.98
N LYS A 45 -7.49 -8.66 -15.72
CA LYS A 45 -7.36 -8.29 -17.14
C LYS A 45 -6.54 -7.01 -17.33
N TYR A 46 -6.39 -6.21 -16.30
CA TYR A 46 -5.70 -4.91 -16.35
C TYR A 46 -4.40 -4.90 -15.55
N ARG A 47 -3.97 -6.04 -15.03
CA ARG A 47 -2.70 -6.18 -14.34
C ARG A 47 -1.54 -6.06 -15.31
N GLY A 48 -0.36 -5.66 -14.81
CA GLY A 48 0.80 -5.45 -15.63
C GLY A 48 0.85 -4.11 -16.35
N ARG A 49 -0.08 -3.20 -16.08
CA ARG A 49 -0.18 -1.88 -16.70
C ARG A 49 0.18 -0.75 -15.74
N ASN A 50 0.87 -1.06 -14.64
CA ASN A 50 1.27 -0.11 -13.61
C ASN A 50 0.12 0.60 -12.88
N ILE A 51 -1.10 0.07 -12.95
CA ILE A 51 -2.25 0.66 -12.26
C ILE A 51 -2.06 0.62 -10.74
N TYR A 52 -1.64 -0.53 -10.22
CA TYR A 52 -1.44 -0.71 -8.78
C TYR A 52 -0.36 0.25 -8.23
N PRO A 53 0.86 0.31 -8.80
CA PRO A 53 1.84 1.28 -8.32
C PRO A 53 1.35 2.73 -8.40
N TYR A 54 0.61 3.11 -9.45
CA TYR A 54 0.08 4.47 -9.57
C TYR A 54 -0.90 4.79 -8.46
N MET A 55 -1.78 3.86 -8.11
CA MET A 55 -2.71 4.08 -7.00
C MET A 55 -1.97 4.28 -5.68
N LEU A 56 -0.93 3.49 -5.43
CA LEU A 56 -0.13 3.62 -4.20
C LEU A 56 0.57 4.97 -4.13
N VAL A 57 1.18 5.41 -5.23
CA VAL A 57 1.84 6.71 -5.30
C VAL A 57 0.84 7.84 -5.10
N TYR A 58 -0.32 7.74 -5.74
CA TYR A 58 -1.37 8.76 -5.60
C TYR A 58 -1.78 8.92 -4.13
N LEU A 59 -2.02 7.82 -3.43
CA LEU A 59 -2.42 7.88 -2.03
C LEU A 59 -1.31 8.41 -1.14
N ALA A 60 -0.06 8.00 -1.39
CA ALA A 60 1.08 8.48 -0.62
C ALA A 60 1.29 9.99 -0.81
N GLN A 61 1.21 10.46 -2.03
CA GLN A 61 1.34 11.90 -2.32
C GLN A 61 0.25 12.72 -1.64
N ARG A 62 -0.94 12.18 -1.55
CA ARG A 62 -2.04 12.83 -0.88
C ARG A 62 -1.76 13.04 0.61
N VAL A 63 -1.13 12.06 1.27
CA VAL A 63 -0.69 12.20 2.66
C VAL A 63 0.40 13.26 2.78
N PHE A 64 1.40 13.20 1.92
CA PHE A 64 2.55 14.12 1.99
C PHE A 64 2.18 15.56 1.65
N LYS A 65 1.16 15.77 0.85
CA LYS A 65 0.65 17.11 0.56
C LYS A 65 0.16 17.80 1.83
N ASP A 66 -0.53 17.05 2.68
CA ASP A 66 -1.09 17.60 3.91
C ASP A 66 -0.09 17.59 5.06
N GLN A 67 0.78 16.58 5.10
CA GLN A 67 1.71 16.38 6.20
C GLN A 67 3.04 15.79 5.69
N ALA A 68 3.96 16.63 5.29
CA ALA A 68 5.20 16.24 4.61
C ALA A 68 6.11 15.32 5.43
N LYS A 69 5.98 15.29 6.76
CA LYS A 69 6.82 14.46 7.63
C LYS A 69 6.23 13.08 7.91
N GLN A 70 5.04 12.80 7.42
CA GLN A 70 4.41 11.51 7.70
C GLN A 70 4.89 10.42 6.76
N GLN A 71 4.70 9.19 7.20
CA GLN A 71 5.03 8.00 6.45
C GLN A 71 3.74 7.27 6.06
N VAL A 72 3.79 6.56 4.97
CA VAL A 72 2.68 5.72 4.51
C VAL A 72 3.14 4.27 4.51
N TYR A 73 2.31 3.39 5.01
CA TYR A 73 2.62 1.99 5.21
C TYR A 73 1.71 1.10 4.37
N ILE A 74 2.23 -0.02 3.96
CA ILE A 74 1.48 -1.07 3.25
C ILE A 74 2.09 -2.42 3.62
N SER A 75 1.30 -3.47 3.55
CA SER A 75 1.78 -4.81 3.82
C SER A 75 1.39 -5.77 2.70
N ALA A 76 2.14 -6.85 2.60
CA ALA A 76 1.83 -7.95 1.69
C ALA A 76 2.32 -9.26 2.29
N ASP A 77 1.59 -10.35 2.02
CA ASP A 77 2.07 -11.68 2.33
C ASP A 77 3.37 -11.94 1.56
N TYR A 78 4.33 -12.63 2.18
CA TYR A 78 5.64 -12.84 1.58
C TYR A 78 5.58 -13.63 0.27
N LYS A 79 4.51 -14.37 0.04
CA LYS A 79 4.29 -15.13 -1.20
C LYS A 79 3.59 -14.31 -2.29
N ASN A 80 3.08 -13.15 -1.95
CA ASN A 80 2.37 -12.30 -2.90
C ASN A 80 3.36 -11.47 -3.72
N TYR A 81 4.08 -12.14 -4.63
CA TYR A 81 5.15 -11.52 -5.41
C TYR A 81 4.65 -10.38 -6.29
N SER A 82 3.45 -10.51 -6.82
CA SER A 82 2.85 -9.48 -7.68
C SER A 82 2.64 -8.18 -6.90
N SER A 83 2.07 -8.28 -5.70
CA SER A 83 1.87 -7.11 -4.83
C SER A 83 3.22 -6.49 -4.42
N ILE A 84 4.18 -7.33 -4.03
CA ILE A 84 5.51 -6.88 -3.63
C ILE A 84 6.18 -6.09 -4.76
N ARG A 85 6.10 -6.57 -5.99
CA ARG A 85 6.66 -5.86 -7.15
C ARG A 85 6.02 -4.49 -7.32
N GLY A 86 4.71 -4.40 -7.21
CA GLY A 86 3.99 -3.13 -7.32
C GLY A 86 4.35 -2.16 -6.21
N ILE A 87 4.50 -2.66 -5.00
CA ILE A 87 4.91 -1.87 -3.84
C ILE A 87 6.30 -1.28 -4.07
N HIS A 88 7.25 -2.08 -4.55
CA HIS A 88 8.61 -1.60 -4.86
C HIS A 88 8.60 -0.57 -6.00
N LYS A 89 7.81 -0.80 -7.04
CA LYS A 89 7.68 0.17 -8.14
C LYS A 89 7.14 1.50 -7.67
N ALA A 90 6.29 1.51 -6.65
CA ALA A 90 5.73 2.73 -6.08
C ALA A 90 6.73 3.47 -5.18
N GLY A 91 7.91 2.92 -4.94
CA GLY A 91 8.95 3.56 -4.13
C GLY A 91 8.95 3.18 -2.66
N PHE A 92 8.11 2.26 -2.26
CA PHE A 92 8.10 1.76 -0.89
C PHE A 92 9.31 0.85 -0.65
N TYR A 93 9.80 0.85 0.57
CA TYR A 93 10.91 -0.02 0.97
C TYR A 93 10.51 -0.90 2.16
N HIS A 94 11.13 -2.04 2.25
CA HIS A 94 10.87 -3.01 3.32
C HIS A 94 11.27 -2.42 4.67
N TRP A 95 10.39 -2.59 5.65
CA TRP A 95 10.56 -1.99 6.97
C TRP A 95 10.55 -3.03 8.10
N ALA A 96 9.61 -3.98 8.06
CA ALA A 96 9.46 -4.95 9.14
C ALA A 96 8.77 -6.21 8.64
N ASN A 97 8.93 -7.29 9.39
CA ASN A 97 8.21 -8.54 9.17
C ASN A 97 7.33 -8.84 10.37
N LEU A 98 6.16 -9.40 10.11
CA LEU A 98 5.34 -10.02 11.13
C LEU A 98 5.32 -11.53 10.87
N THR A 99 5.75 -12.30 11.86
CA THR A 99 5.70 -13.75 11.79
C THR A 99 4.65 -14.25 12.77
N GLU A 100 3.64 -14.94 12.25
CA GLU A 100 2.62 -15.55 13.10
C GLU A 100 3.08 -16.95 13.52
N PHE A 101 3.38 -17.09 14.80
CA PHE A 101 3.84 -18.35 15.36
C PHE A 101 2.72 -19.38 15.31
N GLY A 102 3.07 -20.58 14.85
CA GLY A 102 2.10 -21.68 14.75
C GLY A 102 1.35 -21.76 13.42
N TRP A 103 1.31 -20.69 12.65
CA TRP A 103 0.59 -20.65 11.37
C TRP A 103 1.51 -20.60 10.16
N GLY A 104 2.80 -20.38 10.36
CA GLY A 104 3.77 -20.27 9.27
C GLY A 104 3.57 -19.08 8.36
N ARG A 105 2.77 -18.11 8.77
CA ARG A 105 2.47 -16.92 7.97
C ARG A 105 3.51 -15.84 8.22
N ILE A 106 4.04 -15.27 7.15
CA ILE A 106 4.95 -14.13 7.21
C ILE A 106 4.34 -13.00 6.40
N VAL A 107 4.17 -11.85 7.04
CA VAL A 107 3.68 -10.64 6.39
C VAL A 107 4.80 -9.63 6.36
N LEU A 108 5.09 -9.09 5.18
CA LEU A 108 6.12 -8.08 4.98
C LEU A 108 5.47 -6.71 5.03
N PHE A 109 6.05 -5.80 5.82
CA PHE A 109 5.59 -4.42 5.93
C PHE A 109 6.56 -3.50 5.19
N TYR A 110 6.00 -2.58 4.45
CA TYR A 110 6.71 -1.59 3.64
C TYR A 110 6.26 -0.20 4.04
N LYS A 111 7.15 0.77 3.88
CA LYS A 111 6.81 2.16 4.12
C LYS A 111 7.49 3.07 3.11
N VAL A 112 6.93 4.27 2.96
CA VAL A 112 7.51 5.34 2.16
C VAL A 112 7.37 6.64 2.94
N LYS A 113 8.40 7.50 2.86
CA LYS A 113 8.39 8.80 3.54
C LYS A 113 7.93 9.89 2.59
N ILE A 114 8.72 10.20 1.59
CA ILE A 114 8.38 11.18 0.57
C ILE A 114 8.64 10.53 -0.77
N VAL A 115 7.61 10.50 -1.61
CA VAL A 115 7.76 9.96 -2.95
C VAL A 115 8.10 11.12 -3.88
N GLN A 116 9.36 11.15 -4.35
CA GLN A 116 9.72 11.97 -5.48
C GLN A 116 9.48 11.15 -6.73
N TYR A 117 8.34 11.42 -7.35
CA TYR A 117 8.01 10.74 -8.59
C TYR A 117 8.69 11.46 -9.73
N LYS A 118 9.76 10.86 -10.24
CA LYS A 118 10.35 11.32 -11.50
C LYS A 118 9.54 10.70 -12.63
N LYS A 119 8.81 11.54 -13.29
CA LYS A 119 8.20 11.13 -14.54
C LYS A 119 9.27 10.76 -15.55
#